data_b9c5a67fbe76fad520fa42a77a8a3c88
#
_entry.id   b9c5a67fbe76fad520fa42a77a8a3c88
#
_cell.length_a   1.000
_cell.length_b   1.000
_cell.length_c   1.000
_cell.angle_alpha   90.00
_cell.angle_beta   90.00
_cell.angle_gamma   90.00
#
_symmetry.space_group_name_H-M   'P 1'
#
loop_
_entity.id
_entity.type
_entity.pdbx_description
1 polymer ?
#
loop_
_entity_poly.entity_id
_entity_poly.type
_entity_poly.pdbx_seq_one_letter_code
_entity_poly.pdbx_strand_id
1 'polypeptide(L)'
;TQPGMTIVCGDSHTATHGAFGSIAMGIGTTQVRDVLATQTMALSPLKVRRINVNGKLAPGVRAKDVALHIIGLLGAKGGLGFAYEYGGNVIDAMSMDERMTLCNMSIEGAARCGYVNPDQTTVEYIKGRLFAPTGADWDKAVERWLSFASDADAEYDEIVEIDGAAIEPTLTWGISPDQNTGISGSTPNPSSARNDDERKMINEALEYMKFPADMPLKGLPVQVCFVGSCTNGRISDFREVAALIKGRHVAPGIRALAVPGSQMTARQCEEEGIADIFREAGFEWRLAGCSCLLYTSDAAD
;
A
#
# COMPACT_ATOMS: atom_id res chain seq x y z
N THR A 1 4.36 -15.95 6.83
CA THR A 1 5.47 -15.48 5.98
C THR A 1 6.72 -15.33 6.83
N GLN A 2 7.89 -15.65 6.26
CA GLN A 2 9.20 -15.51 6.86
C GLN A 2 10.17 -14.93 5.81
N PRO A 3 11.21 -14.20 6.22
CA PRO A 3 12.22 -13.68 5.30
C PRO A 3 12.85 -14.76 4.42
N GLY A 4 13.19 -14.41 3.19
CA GLY A 4 13.80 -15.31 2.21
C GLY A 4 12.82 -16.28 1.51
N MET A 5 11.52 -16.25 1.84
CA MET A 5 10.53 -17.06 1.13
C MET A 5 10.25 -16.48 -0.26
N THR A 6 10.01 -17.36 -1.23
CA THR A 6 9.40 -17.00 -2.52
C THR A 6 7.92 -17.36 -2.48
N ILE A 7 7.06 -16.40 -2.77
CA ILE A 7 5.60 -16.54 -2.63
C ILE A 7 4.92 -16.12 -3.92
N VAL A 8 4.09 -16.99 -4.48
CA VAL A 8 3.25 -16.70 -5.65
C VAL A 8 1.80 -17.06 -5.37
N CYS A 9 0.88 -16.24 -5.83
CA CYS A 9 -0.55 -16.41 -5.59
C CYS A 9 -1.35 -15.74 -6.71
N GLY A 10 -2.62 -16.11 -6.86
CA GLY A 10 -3.53 -15.48 -7.83
C GLY A 10 -4.01 -14.07 -7.46
N ASP A 11 -3.55 -13.52 -6.34
CA ASP A 11 -3.85 -12.16 -5.89
C ASP A 11 -2.70 -11.21 -6.29
N SER A 12 -3.03 -10.10 -6.95
CA SER A 12 -2.04 -9.08 -7.34
C SER A 12 -1.29 -8.48 -6.14
N HIS A 13 -1.96 -8.34 -5.00
CA HIS A 13 -1.38 -7.81 -3.76
C HIS A 13 -0.57 -8.82 -2.94
N THR A 14 -0.22 -9.96 -3.52
CA THR A 14 0.76 -10.91 -2.96
C THR A 14 2.10 -10.20 -2.65
N ALA A 15 2.42 -9.12 -3.36
CA ALA A 15 3.57 -8.27 -3.09
C ALA A 15 3.63 -7.75 -1.63
N THR A 16 2.51 -7.69 -0.91
CA THR A 16 2.46 -7.34 0.53
C THR A 16 3.44 -8.13 1.38
N HIS A 17 3.68 -9.40 1.03
CA HIS A 17 4.63 -10.27 1.75
C HIS A 17 6.09 -9.80 1.64
N GLY A 18 6.40 -8.93 0.69
CA GLY A 18 7.73 -8.30 0.56
C GLY A 18 8.14 -7.48 1.77
N ALA A 19 7.19 -7.00 2.57
CA ALA A 19 7.45 -6.33 3.84
C ALA A 19 8.24 -7.19 4.84
N PHE A 20 8.24 -8.51 4.66
CA PHE A 20 8.98 -9.47 5.47
C PHE A 20 10.35 -9.84 4.88
N GLY A 21 10.82 -9.18 3.83
CA GLY A 21 12.02 -9.61 3.11
C GLY A 21 11.80 -10.90 2.29
N SER A 22 10.59 -11.08 1.77
CA SER A 22 10.22 -12.17 0.87
C SER A 22 10.14 -11.66 -0.56
N ILE A 23 10.41 -12.51 -1.54
CA ILE A 23 10.13 -12.23 -2.95
C ILE A 23 8.73 -12.75 -3.26
N ALA A 24 7.77 -11.84 -3.37
CA ALA A 24 6.36 -12.17 -3.45
C ALA A 24 5.68 -11.45 -4.61
N MET A 25 4.89 -12.20 -5.42
CA MET A 25 4.26 -11.64 -6.61
C MET A 25 2.94 -12.32 -6.96
N GLY A 26 2.02 -11.52 -7.50
CA GLY A 26 0.81 -12.02 -8.13
C GLY A 26 1.10 -12.70 -9.47
N ILE A 27 0.40 -13.81 -9.75
CA ILE A 27 0.52 -14.57 -10.98
C ILE A 27 -0.85 -14.90 -11.56
N GLY A 28 -0.91 -15.07 -12.87
CA GLY A 28 -2.16 -15.42 -13.56
C GLY A 28 -2.60 -16.85 -13.26
N THR A 29 -3.90 -17.13 -13.45
CA THR A 29 -4.53 -18.43 -13.15
C THR A 29 -3.81 -19.61 -13.81
N THR A 30 -3.36 -19.47 -15.06
CA THR A 30 -2.59 -20.51 -15.76
C THR A 30 -1.26 -20.80 -15.07
N GLN A 31 -0.56 -19.75 -14.63
CA GLN A 31 0.69 -19.89 -13.87
C GLN A 31 0.45 -20.53 -12.50
N VAL A 32 -0.67 -20.21 -11.83
CA VAL A 32 -1.05 -20.88 -10.57
C VAL A 32 -1.17 -22.39 -10.78
N ARG A 33 -1.88 -22.83 -11.83
CA ARG A 33 -1.99 -24.25 -12.20
C ARG A 33 -0.61 -24.88 -12.41
N ASP A 34 0.25 -24.22 -13.17
CA ASP A 34 1.57 -24.74 -13.52
C ASP A 34 2.48 -24.84 -12.29
N VAL A 35 2.45 -23.82 -11.42
CA VAL A 35 3.19 -23.84 -10.13
C VAL A 35 2.69 -24.94 -9.20
N LEU A 36 1.37 -25.15 -9.11
CA LEU A 36 0.82 -26.25 -8.30
C LEU A 36 1.26 -27.62 -8.81
N ALA A 37 1.41 -27.77 -10.13
CA ALA A 37 1.82 -29.02 -10.74
C ALA A 37 3.35 -29.26 -10.67
N THR A 38 4.16 -28.22 -10.84
CA THR A 38 5.61 -28.35 -11.06
C THR A 38 6.47 -27.79 -9.91
N GLN A 39 5.89 -26.99 -9.02
CA GLN A 39 6.59 -26.22 -7.96
C GLN A 39 7.64 -25.24 -8.55
N THR A 40 7.51 -24.90 -9.84
CA THR A 40 8.44 -24.01 -10.55
C THR A 40 7.71 -22.98 -11.38
N MET A 41 8.37 -21.85 -11.62
CA MET A 41 7.89 -20.81 -12.52
C MET A 41 9.07 -20.17 -13.25
N ALA A 42 8.95 -20.05 -14.58
CA ALA A 42 9.92 -19.30 -15.38
C ALA A 42 9.64 -17.80 -15.25
N LEU A 43 10.67 -17.03 -14.95
CA LEU A 43 10.64 -15.57 -14.91
C LEU A 43 11.75 -15.01 -15.78
N SER A 44 11.48 -13.92 -16.48
CA SER A 44 12.54 -13.09 -17.03
C SER A 44 13.32 -12.42 -15.89
N PRO A 45 14.64 -12.23 -16.01
CA PRO A 45 15.41 -11.48 -15.02
C PRO A 45 14.77 -10.11 -14.80
N LEU A 46 14.59 -9.75 -13.53
CA LEU A 46 14.12 -8.43 -13.15
C LEU A 46 15.32 -7.52 -12.89
N LYS A 47 15.19 -6.26 -13.26
CA LYS A 47 16.05 -5.20 -12.76
C LYS A 47 15.66 -4.86 -11.32
N VAL A 48 16.62 -4.40 -10.54
CA VAL A 48 16.37 -3.95 -9.17
C VAL A 48 16.49 -2.44 -9.08
N ARG A 49 15.39 -1.81 -8.65
CA ARG A 49 15.38 -0.37 -8.33
C ARG A 49 15.37 -0.19 -6.83
N ARG A 50 16.42 0.44 -6.31
CA ARG A 50 16.48 0.89 -4.93
C ARG A 50 15.74 2.22 -4.80
N ILE A 51 14.77 2.30 -3.87
CA ILE A 51 14.02 3.52 -3.57
C ILE A 51 14.31 3.90 -2.13
N ASN A 52 15.09 4.94 -1.93
CA ASN A 52 15.43 5.47 -0.62
C ASN A 52 14.52 6.66 -0.29
N VAL A 53 13.84 6.58 0.85
CA VAL A 53 13.08 7.71 1.40
C VAL A 53 13.79 8.17 2.67
N ASN A 54 14.37 9.36 2.61
CA ASN A 54 15.18 9.91 3.70
C ASN A 54 14.56 11.20 4.26
N GLY A 55 15.02 11.64 5.43
CA GLY A 55 14.51 12.82 6.10
C GLY A 55 13.44 12.49 7.13
N LYS A 56 12.38 13.29 7.20
CA LYS A 56 11.29 13.14 8.16
C LYS A 56 9.95 13.45 7.51
N LEU A 57 8.99 12.54 7.63
CA LEU A 57 7.63 12.77 7.14
C LEU A 57 6.95 13.92 7.90
N ALA A 58 6.18 14.73 7.16
CA ALA A 58 5.34 15.74 7.75
C ALA A 58 4.20 15.12 8.59
N PRO A 59 3.68 15.83 9.61
CA PRO A 59 2.53 15.35 10.37
C PRO A 59 1.34 15.02 9.46
N GLY A 60 0.73 13.85 9.66
CA GLY A 60 -0.42 13.39 8.87
C GLY A 60 -0.05 12.58 7.64
N VAL A 61 1.21 12.56 7.21
CA VAL A 61 1.70 11.68 6.13
C VAL A 61 1.82 10.25 6.64
N ARG A 62 1.32 9.29 5.85
CA ARG A 62 1.32 7.85 6.13
C ARG A 62 2.03 7.08 5.03
N ALA A 63 2.28 5.80 5.25
CA ALA A 63 2.92 4.92 4.25
C ALA A 63 2.20 4.90 2.90
N LYS A 64 0.88 5.09 2.88
CA LYS A 64 0.10 5.19 1.64
C LYS A 64 0.44 6.46 0.85
N ASP A 65 0.66 7.57 1.53
CA ASP A 65 1.09 8.82 0.88
C ASP A 65 2.48 8.66 0.26
N VAL A 66 3.39 7.97 0.97
CA VAL A 66 4.72 7.63 0.44
C VAL A 66 4.59 6.76 -0.81
N ALA A 67 3.75 5.72 -0.79
CA ALA A 67 3.53 4.86 -1.95
C ALA A 67 2.95 5.64 -3.14
N LEU A 68 1.93 6.47 -2.91
CA LEU A 68 1.33 7.30 -3.96
C LEU A 68 2.31 8.32 -4.51
N HIS A 69 3.13 8.94 -3.67
CA HIS A 69 4.19 9.85 -4.11
C HIS A 69 5.20 9.15 -5.03
N ILE A 70 5.65 7.93 -4.67
CA ILE A 70 6.53 7.11 -5.51
C ILE A 70 5.87 6.81 -6.85
N ILE A 71 4.60 6.40 -6.84
CA ILE A 71 3.84 6.09 -8.07
C ILE A 71 3.67 7.35 -8.93
N GLY A 72 3.35 8.48 -8.32
CA GLY A 72 3.24 9.77 -9.04
C GLY A 72 4.57 10.21 -9.68
N LEU A 73 5.68 9.99 -8.97
CA LEU A 73 7.02 10.31 -9.46
C LEU A 73 7.46 9.43 -10.63
N LEU A 74 7.24 8.11 -10.52
CA LEU A 74 7.70 7.12 -11.49
C LEU A 74 6.69 6.85 -12.61
N GLY A 75 5.43 7.21 -12.41
CA GLY A 75 4.31 6.92 -13.29
C GLY A 75 3.73 5.50 -13.10
N ALA A 76 2.50 5.28 -13.55
CA ALA A 76 1.77 4.01 -13.42
C ALA A 76 2.48 2.80 -14.08
N LYS A 77 3.42 3.04 -15.01
CA LYS A 77 4.22 2.00 -15.68
C LYS A 77 5.69 2.03 -15.29
N GLY A 78 6.06 2.85 -14.31
CA GLY A 78 7.45 3.07 -13.91
C GLY A 78 8.17 1.81 -13.40
N GLY A 79 7.42 0.86 -12.86
CA GLY A 79 7.95 -0.40 -12.32
C GLY A 79 8.01 -1.58 -13.30
N LEU A 80 7.63 -1.38 -14.58
CA LEU A 80 7.68 -2.47 -15.54
C LEU A 80 9.08 -3.07 -15.69
N GLY A 81 9.21 -4.37 -15.43
CA GLY A 81 10.49 -5.08 -15.47
C GLY A 81 11.37 -4.92 -14.24
N PHE A 82 10.88 -4.22 -13.21
CA PHE A 82 11.60 -4.01 -11.95
C PHE A 82 11.02 -4.78 -10.77
N ALA A 83 11.90 -5.14 -9.86
CA ALA A 83 11.62 -5.35 -8.44
C ALA A 83 12.04 -4.06 -7.70
N TYR A 84 11.25 -3.63 -6.73
CA TYR A 84 11.57 -2.48 -5.89
C TYR A 84 12.15 -2.95 -4.55
N GLU A 85 13.32 -2.43 -4.20
CA GLU A 85 13.84 -2.52 -2.85
C GLU A 85 13.68 -1.18 -2.16
N TYR A 86 12.86 -1.14 -1.12
CA TYR A 86 12.61 0.07 -0.34
C TYR A 86 13.59 0.21 0.82
N GLY A 87 14.09 1.42 1.04
CA GLY A 87 15.00 1.73 2.15
C GLY A 87 15.10 3.21 2.44
N GLY A 88 16.08 3.58 3.25
CA GLY A 88 16.25 4.92 3.80
C GLY A 88 15.61 5.04 5.18
N ASN A 89 16.03 6.05 5.95
CA ASN A 89 15.68 6.16 7.36
C ASN A 89 14.16 6.28 7.62
N VAL A 90 13.37 6.77 6.67
CA VAL A 90 11.92 6.81 6.78
C VAL A 90 11.33 5.40 6.72
N ILE A 91 11.80 4.57 5.77
CA ILE A 91 11.34 3.19 5.60
C ILE A 91 11.79 2.31 6.77
N ASP A 92 13.02 2.51 7.23
CA ASP A 92 13.58 1.75 8.36
C ASP A 92 12.78 2.00 9.65
N ALA A 93 12.28 3.23 9.84
CA ALA A 93 11.44 3.62 10.98
C ALA A 93 9.98 3.14 10.88
N MET A 94 9.53 2.66 9.72
CA MET A 94 8.17 2.18 9.53
C MET A 94 7.89 0.91 10.35
N SER A 95 6.69 0.84 10.91
CA SER A 95 6.13 -0.39 11.46
C SER A 95 5.91 -1.43 10.37
N MET A 96 5.74 -2.71 10.74
CA MET A 96 5.42 -3.75 9.75
C MET A 96 4.10 -3.49 9.01
N ASP A 97 3.12 -2.88 9.66
CA ASP A 97 1.85 -2.52 9.02
C ASP A 97 2.07 -1.47 7.91
N GLU A 98 2.92 -0.48 8.15
CA GLU A 98 3.29 0.54 7.16
C GLU A 98 4.13 -0.05 6.01
N ARG A 99 5.11 -0.92 6.32
CA ARG A 99 5.89 -1.65 5.30
C ARG A 99 4.98 -2.54 4.42
N MET A 100 3.99 -3.20 5.03
CA MET A 100 3.01 -3.98 4.27
C MET A 100 2.18 -3.10 3.34
N THR A 101 1.79 -1.89 3.75
CA THR A 101 1.09 -0.94 2.88
C THR A 101 1.97 -0.53 1.70
N LEU A 102 3.24 -0.20 1.95
CA LEU A 102 4.18 0.21 0.89
C LEU A 102 4.41 -0.91 -0.13
N CYS A 103 4.73 -2.12 0.34
CA CYS A 103 4.94 -3.27 -0.54
C CYS A 103 3.65 -3.70 -1.27
N ASN A 104 2.49 -3.59 -0.62
CA ASN A 104 1.19 -3.85 -1.21
C ASN A 104 0.99 -2.99 -2.47
N MET A 105 1.28 -1.70 -2.39
CA MET A 105 1.06 -0.74 -3.46
C MET A 105 2.15 -0.73 -4.55
N SER A 106 3.15 -1.59 -4.49
CA SER A 106 4.17 -1.70 -5.54
C SER A 106 3.58 -2.07 -6.90
N ILE A 107 2.51 -2.87 -6.89
CA ILE A 107 1.85 -3.34 -8.11
C ILE A 107 1.11 -2.22 -8.85
N GLU A 108 0.61 -1.20 -8.16
CA GLU A 108 -0.04 -0.05 -8.77
C GLU A 108 0.94 0.82 -9.58
N GLY A 109 2.23 0.76 -9.25
CA GLY A 109 3.32 1.32 -10.04
C GLY A 109 3.89 0.35 -11.08
N ALA A 110 3.22 -0.79 -11.30
CA ALA A 110 3.61 -1.87 -12.21
C ALA A 110 4.93 -2.60 -11.85
N ALA A 111 5.45 -2.46 -10.63
CA ALA A 111 6.57 -3.27 -10.18
C ALA A 111 6.16 -4.74 -10.02
N ARG A 112 7.03 -5.67 -10.37
CA ARG A 112 6.73 -7.10 -10.26
C ARG A 112 6.60 -7.54 -8.81
N CYS A 113 7.41 -6.98 -7.93
CA CYS A 113 7.35 -7.11 -6.48
C CYS A 113 8.00 -5.88 -5.84
N GLY A 114 7.73 -5.68 -4.57
CA GLY A 114 8.40 -4.69 -3.73
C GLY A 114 8.75 -5.34 -2.40
N TYR A 115 9.92 -5.05 -1.85
CA TYR A 115 10.36 -5.62 -0.60
C TYR A 115 11.15 -4.63 0.25
N VAL A 116 11.17 -4.90 1.54
CA VAL A 116 12.01 -4.22 2.53
C VAL A 116 12.98 -5.27 3.08
N ASN A 117 14.24 -4.90 3.26
CA ASN A 117 15.23 -5.78 3.87
C ASN A 117 14.77 -6.19 5.28
N PRO A 118 14.88 -7.49 5.63
CA PRO A 118 14.52 -7.95 6.96
C PRO A 118 15.46 -7.35 8.00
N ASP A 119 14.88 -6.85 9.08
CA ASP A 119 15.57 -6.22 10.19
C ASP A 119 14.96 -6.64 11.53
N GLN A 120 15.36 -5.98 12.61
CA GLN A 120 14.85 -6.26 13.95
C GLN A 120 13.34 -6.04 14.06
N THR A 121 12.77 -5.06 13.35
CA THR A 121 11.31 -4.81 13.30
C THR A 121 10.58 -6.03 12.72
N THR A 122 11.13 -6.63 11.66
CA THR A 122 10.60 -7.86 11.05
C THR A 122 10.68 -9.04 12.02
N VAL A 123 11.81 -9.21 12.69
CA VAL A 123 12.05 -10.30 13.66
C VAL A 123 11.05 -10.20 14.82
N GLU A 124 10.90 -9.02 15.40
CA GLU A 124 9.97 -8.78 16.51
C GLU A 124 8.51 -9.03 16.12
N TYR A 125 8.12 -8.64 14.92
CA TYR A 125 6.78 -8.88 14.41
C TYR A 125 6.47 -10.37 14.21
N ILE A 126 7.43 -11.18 13.82
CA ILE A 126 7.26 -12.63 13.62
C ILE A 126 7.26 -13.39 14.96
N LYS A 127 7.97 -12.89 15.97
CA LYS A 127 8.15 -13.56 17.26
C LYS A 127 6.82 -13.93 17.91
N GLY A 128 6.73 -15.20 18.30
CA GLY A 128 5.54 -15.73 19.03
C GLY A 128 4.31 -15.98 18.16
N ARG A 129 4.38 -15.79 16.83
CA ARG A 129 3.29 -16.14 15.93
C ARG A 129 3.21 -17.66 15.72
N LEU A 130 2.03 -18.15 15.36
CA LEU A 130 1.67 -19.57 15.31
C LEU A 130 2.69 -20.45 14.56
N PHE A 131 3.28 -19.94 13.48
CA PHE A 131 4.25 -20.69 12.65
C PHE A 131 5.67 -20.16 12.78
N ALA A 132 5.96 -19.37 13.80
CA ALA A 132 7.32 -18.93 14.07
C ALA A 132 8.11 -20.08 14.71
N PRO A 133 9.41 -20.23 14.36
CA PRO A 133 10.29 -21.15 15.08
C PRO A 133 10.35 -20.82 16.57
N THR A 134 10.72 -21.79 17.39
CA THR A 134 10.84 -21.64 18.85
C THR A 134 12.15 -22.23 19.38
N GLY A 135 12.59 -21.78 20.56
CA GLY A 135 13.81 -22.30 21.21
C GLY A 135 15.06 -22.06 20.34
N ALA A 136 15.94 -23.04 20.27
CA ALA A 136 17.21 -22.96 19.50
C ALA A 136 17.02 -22.76 17.99
N ASP A 137 15.89 -23.17 17.43
CA ASP A 137 15.58 -22.96 16.01
C ASP A 137 15.17 -21.52 15.74
N TRP A 138 14.68 -20.79 16.73
CA TRP A 138 14.43 -19.35 16.61
C TRP A 138 15.73 -18.58 16.38
N ASP A 139 16.77 -18.82 17.18
CA ASP A 139 18.02 -18.09 17.07
C ASP A 139 18.68 -18.31 15.71
N LYS A 140 18.69 -19.56 15.22
CA LYS A 140 19.19 -19.91 13.89
C LYS A 140 18.38 -19.24 12.78
N ALA A 141 17.05 -19.18 12.95
CA ALA A 141 16.17 -18.55 11.97
C ALA A 141 16.41 -17.05 11.91
N VAL A 142 16.56 -16.37 13.05
CA VAL A 142 16.86 -14.94 13.12
C VAL A 142 18.19 -14.62 12.41
N GLU A 143 19.25 -15.36 12.72
CA GLU A 143 20.54 -15.19 12.04
C GLU A 143 20.40 -15.34 10.53
N ARG A 144 19.71 -16.39 10.07
CA ARG A 144 19.46 -16.61 8.66
C ARG A 144 18.60 -15.52 8.03
N TRP A 145 17.56 -15.06 8.71
CA TRP A 145 16.67 -14.03 8.18
C TRP A 145 17.39 -12.70 7.96
N LEU A 146 18.19 -12.29 8.94
CA LEU A 146 18.95 -11.05 8.84
C LEU A 146 20.05 -11.12 7.74
N SER A 147 20.55 -12.33 7.42
CA SER A 147 21.51 -12.50 6.33
C SER A 147 20.91 -12.35 4.92
N PHE A 148 19.61 -12.21 4.78
CA PHE A 148 18.96 -11.91 3.49
C PHE A 148 18.89 -10.41 3.17
N ALA A 149 19.28 -9.55 4.10
CA ALA A 149 19.41 -8.12 3.81
C ALA A 149 20.48 -7.91 2.75
N SER A 150 20.27 -6.96 1.87
CA SER A 150 21.26 -6.59 0.85
C SER A 150 22.54 -6.09 1.49
N ASP A 151 23.67 -6.44 0.91
CA ASP A 151 24.98 -5.99 1.35
C ASP A 151 25.12 -4.46 1.24
N ALA A 152 26.00 -3.88 2.04
CA ALA A 152 26.22 -2.42 2.05
C ALA A 152 26.75 -1.88 0.71
N ASP A 153 27.39 -2.73 -0.08
CA ASP A 153 27.95 -2.45 -1.40
C ASP A 153 27.13 -3.07 -2.55
N ALA A 154 25.87 -3.43 -2.28
CA ALA A 154 25.00 -3.99 -3.30
C ALA A 154 24.81 -3.00 -4.46
N GLU A 155 24.92 -3.51 -5.69
CA GLU A 155 24.71 -2.75 -6.91
C GLU A 155 23.26 -2.85 -7.34
N TYR A 156 22.68 -1.72 -7.78
CA TYR A 156 21.31 -1.60 -8.26
C TYR A 156 21.28 -1.09 -9.69
N ASP A 157 20.33 -1.55 -10.49
CA ASP A 157 20.13 -1.02 -11.86
C ASP A 157 19.73 0.45 -11.84
N GLU A 158 18.95 0.86 -10.84
CA GLU A 158 18.55 2.25 -10.62
C GLU A 158 18.44 2.55 -9.11
N ILE A 159 18.77 3.79 -8.76
CA ILE A 159 18.56 4.33 -7.39
C ILE A 159 17.70 5.59 -7.50
N VAL A 160 16.66 5.65 -6.69
CA VAL A 160 15.76 6.81 -6.58
C VAL A 160 15.85 7.33 -5.14
N GLU A 161 16.24 8.59 -5.00
CA GLU A 161 16.31 9.28 -3.71
C GLU A 161 15.12 10.21 -3.55
N ILE A 162 14.41 10.11 -2.43
CA ILE A 162 13.22 10.89 -2.12
C ILE A 162 13.42 11.57 -0.76
N ASP A 163 13.18 12.87 -0.74
CA ASP A 163 13.10 13.61 0.52
C ASP A 163 11.72 13.42 1.14
N GLY A 164 11.66 12.71 2.27
CA GLY A 164 10.42 12.49 3.02
C GLY A 164 9.75 13.78 3.48
N ALA A 165 10.51 14.86 3.67
CA ALA A 165 9.94 16.15 4.06
C ALA A 165 9.14 16.83 2.93
N ALA A 166 9.37 16.44 1.68
CA ALA A 166 8.62 16.95 0.53
C ALA A 166 7.28 16.21 0.30
N ILE A 167 7.04 15.10 1.02
CA ILE A 167 5.81 14.33 0.88
C ILE A 167 4.69 14.98 1.69
N GLU A 168 3.59 15.28 1.04
CA GLU A 168 2.35 15.75 1.67
C GLU A 168 1.31 14.61 1.77
N PRO A 169 0.28 14.75 2.63
CA PRO A 169 -0.92 13.92 2.50
C PRO A 169 -1.43 14.00 1.06
N THR A 170 -1.57 12.85 0.42
CA THR A 170 -1.73 12.76 -1.04
C THR A 170 -3.17 12.44 -1.43
N LEU A 171 -3.66 13.10 -2.47
CA LEU A 171 -4.96 12.89 -3.09
C LEU A 171 -4.79 12.45 -4.54
N THR A 172 -5.60 11.48 -4.97
CA THR A 172 -5.75 11.15 -6.40
C THR A 172 -6.86 12.02 -7.00
N TRP A 173 -6.55 12.70 -8.08
CA TRP A 173 -7.49 13.60 -8.79
C TRP A 173 -8.06 12.98 -10.07
N GLY A 174 -7.57 11.80 -10.47
CA GLY A 174 -7.91 11.15 -11.71
C GLY A 174 -8.31 9.68 -11.56
N ILE A 175 -8.15 8.92 -12.63
CA ILE A 175 -8.58 7.51 -12.78
C ILE A 175 -7.45 6.50 -12.59
N SER A 176 -6.24 6.96 -12.29
CA SER A 176 -5.05 6.12 -12.06
C SER A 176 -4.27 6.61 -10.84
N PRO A 177 -3.59 5.72 -10.07
CA PRO A 177 -2.86 6.08 -8.86
C PRO A 177 -1.71 7.07 -9.08
N ASP A 178 -1.15 7.16 -10.28
CA ASP A 178 -0.13 8.16 -10.63
C ASP A 178 -0.73 9.55 -10.89
N GLN A 179 -2.03 9.65 -11.10
CA GLN A 179 -2.79 10.90 -11.18
C GLN A 179 -3.09 11.43 -9.79
N ASN A 180 -2.04 11.79 -9.07
CA ASN A 180 -2.10 12.26 -7.69
C ASN A 180 -1.35 13.57 -7.49
N THR A 181 -1.60 14.22 -6.36
CA THR A 181 -0.90 15.42 -5.91
C THR A 181 -1.02 15.56 -4.40
N GLY A 182 -0.15 16.35 -3.77
CA GLY A 182 -0.29 16.73 -2.37
C GLY A 182 -1.60 17.49 -2.10
N ILE A 183 -2.06 17.48 -0.85
CA ILE A 183 -3.30 18.13 -0.42
C ILE A 183 -3.33 19.65 -0.69
N SER A 184 -2.16 20.28 -0.77
CA SER A 184 -2.02 21.70 -1.12
C SER A 184 -2.13 21.97 -2.62
N GLY A 185 -2.14 20.92 -3.45
CA GLY A 185 -2.14 21.00 -4.90
C GLY A 185 -3.51 21.22 -5.51
N SER A 186 -3.49 21.26 -6.84
CA SER A 186 -4.67 21.43 -7.70
C SER A 186 -4.69 20.35 -8.78
N THR A 187 -5.83 20.17 -9.43
CA THR A 187 -5.92 19.38 -10.65
C THR A 187 -5.01 19.98 -11.72
N PRO A 188 -4.35 19.17 -12.59
CA PRO A 188 -3.44 19.71 -13.58
C PRO A 188 -4.17 20.49 -14.67
N ASN A 189 -3.44 21.41 -15.29
CA ASN A 189 -3.88 22.06 -16.51
C ASN A 189 -3.41 21.25 -17.73
N PRO A 190 -4.30 20.83 -18.64
CA PRO A 190 -3.91 20.09 -19.84
C PRO A 190 -2.88 20.82 -20.72
N SER A 191 -2.79 22.16 -20.63
CA SER A 191 -1.78 22.94 -21.36
C SER A 191 -0.36 22.77 -20.83
N SER A 192 -0.19 22.30 -19.59
CA SER A 192 1.12 22.01 -18.98
C SER A 192 1.65 20.61 -19.29
N ALA A 193 0.90 19.81 -20.04
CA ALA A 193 1.32 18.46 -20.44
C ALA A 193 2.59 18.47 -21.29
N ARG A 194 3.48 17.51 -21.05
CA ARG A 194 4.77 17.35 -21.74
C ARG A 194 4.63 16.93 -23.21
N ASN A 195 3.52 16.25 -23.53
CA ASN A 195 3.20 15.75 -24.87
C ASN A 195 1.69 15.60 -25.06
N ASP A 196 1.27 15.27 -26.30
CA ASP A 196 -0.15 15.14 -26.65
C ASP A 196 -0.83 13.95 -25.98
N ASP A 197 -0.12 12.85 -25.74
CA ASP A 197 -0.67 11.67 -25.05
C ASP A 197 -0.98 12.00 -23.57
N GLU A 198 -0.07 12.68 -22.89
CA GLU A 198 -0.30 13.15 -21.52
C GLU A 198 -1.45 14.14 -21.46
N ARG A 199 -1.52 15.08 -22.42
CA ARG A 199 -2.63 16.03 -22.52
C ARG A 199 -3.97 15.32 -22.69
N LYS A 200 -4.01 14.29 -23.52
CA LYS A 200 -5.20 13.48 -23.73
C LYS A 200 -5.61 12.75 -22.45
N MET A 201 -4.65 12.09 -21.78
CA MET A 201 -4.92 11.40 -20.50
C MET A 201 -5.44 12.36 -19.41
N ILE A 202 -4.87 13.56 -19.30
CA ILE A 202 -5.35 14.57 -18.35
C ILE A 202 -6.79 14.97 -18.66
N ASN A 203 -7.10 15.28 -19.92
CA ASN A 203 -8.45 15.65 -20.32
C ASN A 203 -9.47 14.54 -20.04
N GLU A 204 -9.17 13.29 -20.41
CA GLU A 204 -10.04 12.14 -20.17
C GLU A 204 -10.29 11.94 -18.66
N ALA A 205 -9.26 12.07 -17.82
CA ALA A 205 -9.38 11.94 -16.38
C ALA A 205 -10.22 13.07 -15.76
N LEU A 206 -9.98 14.33 -16.15
CA LEU A 206 -10.74 15.46 -15.65
C LEU A 206 -12.22 15.39 -16.08
N GLU A 207 -12.50 14.97 -17.33
CA GLU A 207 -13.86 14.77 -17.84
C GLU A 207 -14.58 13.66 -17.02
N TYR A 208 -13.91 12.52 -16.82
CA TYR A 208 -14.46 11.40 -16.05
C TYR A 208 -14.78 11.79 -14.60
N MET A 209 -13.84 12.47 -13.94
CA MET A 209 -13.96 12.92 -12.56
C MET A 209 -14.88 14.16 -12.42
N LYS A 210 -15.23 14.78 -13.54
CA LYS A 210 -15.98 16.06 -13.58
C LYS A 210 -15.28 17.17 -12.81
N PHE A 211 -13.95 17.21 -12.89
CA PHE A 211 -13.14 18.24 -12.27
C PHE A 211 -12.67 19.26 -13.33
N PRO A 212 -12.79 20.57 -13.08
CA PRO A 212 -12.15 21.57 -13.91
C PRO A 212 -10.63 21.50 -13.74
N ALA A 213 -9.89 22.00 -14.74
CA ALA A 213 -8.46 22.21 -14.63
C ALA A 213 -8.13 23.29 -13.57
N ASP A 214 -6.94 23.23 -12.98
CA ASP A 214 -6.42 24.17 -11.98
C ASP A 214 -7.32 24.31 -10.73
N MET A 215 -8.16 23.31 -10.44
CA MET A 215 -9.03 23.35 -9.30
C MET A 215 -8.29 22.90 -8.02
N PRO A 216 -8.26 23.73 -6.96
CA PRO A 216 -7.72 23.30 -5.67
C PRO A 216 -8.48 22.11 -5.12
N LEU A 217 -7.74 21.08 -4.64
CA LEU A 217 -8.36 19.85 -4.12
C LEU A 217 -8.80 19.98 -2.66
N LYS A 218 -8.16 20.87 -1.91
CA LYS A 218 -8.55 21.12 -0.52
C LYS A 218 -9.89 21.83 -0.43
N GLY A 219 -10.84 21.26 0.33
CA GLY A 219 -12.15 21.83 0.55
C GLY A 219 -13.23 21.35 -0.42
N LEU A 220 -12.93 20.37 -1.27
CA LEU A 220 -13.94 19.72 -2.10
C LEU A 220 -14.99 19.00 -1.25
N PRO A 221 -16.27 19.01 -1.67
CA PRO A 221 -17.32 18.25 -1.01
C PRO A 221 -17.05 16.74 -1.15
N VAL A 222 -17.22 16.01 -0.05
CA VAL A 222 -17.08 14.55 0.01
C VAL A 222 -18.47 13.95 0.11
N GLN A 223 -18.79 12.97 -0.74
CA GLN A 223 -20.04 12.23 -0.71
C GLN A 223 -19.91 10.89 0.01
N VAL A 224 -18.74 10.25 -0.12
CA VAL A 224 -18.45 8.94 0.49
C VAL A 224 -17.14 9.02 1.25
N CYS A 225 -17.15 8.52 2.48
CA CYS A 225 -15.94 8.29 3.27
C CYS A 225 -15.75 6.77 3.43
N PHE A 226 -14.61 6.26 3.00
CA PHE A 226 -14.29 4.82 3.07
C PHE A 226 -13.01 4.59 3.86
N VAL A 227 -13.07 3.70 4.85
CA VAL A 227 -11.93 3.30 5.68
C VAL A 227 -11.78 1.79 5.63
N GLY A 228 -10.60 1.30 5.29
CA GLY A 228 -10.31 -0.12 5.32
C GLY A 228 -9.78 -0.70 4.02
N SER A 229 -10.12 -1.93 3.73
CA SER A 229 -9.66 -2.82 2.67
C SER A 229 -8.34 -3.55 2.96
N CYS A 230 -7.77 -4.25 1.94
CA CYS A 230 -6.54 -5.04 2.10
C CYS A 230 -5.29 -4.17 2.32
N THR A 231 -5.29 -2.93 1.81
CA THR A 231 -4.13 -2.02 1.90
C THR A 231 -4.02 -1.36 3.27
N ASN A 232 -5.13 -0.80 3.80
CA ASN A 232 -5.19 -0.07 5.06
C ASN A 232 -6.42 -0.49 5.89
N GLY A 233 -6.57 -1.77 6.14
CA GLY A 233 -7.63 -2.33 6.97
C GLY A 233 -7.09 -3.18 8.13
N ARG A 234 -5.92 -2.83 8.67
CA ARG A 234 -5.31 -3.49 9.83
C ARG A 234 -5.79 -2.85 11.11
N ILE A 235 -5.55 -3.50 12.22
CA ILE A 235 -6.00 -3.01 13.52
C ILE A 235 -5.39 -1.65 13.89
N SER A 236 -4.14 -1.39 13.48
CA SER A 236 -3.48 -0.10 13.66
C SER A 236 -4.22 1.04 12.95
N ASP A 237 -4.67 0.82 11.71
CA ASP A 237 -5.44 1.80 10.95
C ASP A 237 -6.77 2.13 11.64
N PHE A 238 -7.50 1.11 12.11
CA PHE A 238 -8.77 1.29 12.81
C PHE A 238 -8.61 1.99 14.15
N ARG A 239 -7.56 1.68 14.92
CA ARG A 239 -7.27 2.36 16.18
C ARG A 239 -7.00 3.86 15.97
N GLU A 240 -6.24 4.21 14.92
CA GLU A 240 -5.94 5.58 14.60
C GLU A 240 -7.21 6.35 14.19
N VAL A 241 -8.01 5.80 13.29
CA VAL A 241 -9.26 6.44 12.87
C VAL A 241 -10.25 6.53 14.04
N ALA A 242 -10.39 5.49 14.86
CA ALA A 242 -11.24 5.51 16.04
C ALA A 242 -10.88 6.64 17.01
N ALA A 243 -9.58 6.88 17.21
CA ALA A 243 -9.12 8.00 18.04
C ALA A 243 -9.54 9.37 17.47
N LEU A 244 -9.63 9.51 16.14
CA LEU A 244 -10.05 10.74 15.48
C LEU A 244 -11.57 10.95 15.52
N ILE A 245 -12.38 9.88 15.38
CA ILE A 245 -13.83 9.97 15.23
C ILE A 245 -14.61 9.81 16.55
N LYS A 246 -13.96 9.36 17.61
CA LYS A 246 -14.60 9.15 18.92
C LYS A 246 -15.31 10.42 19.40
N GLY A 247 -16.63 10.29 19.68
CA GLY A 247 -17.47 11.41 20.09
C GLY A 247 -17.83 12.40 18.96
N ARG A 248 -17.56 12.05 17.71
CA ARG A 248 -17.96 12.81 16.52
C ARG A 248 -18.95 12.01 15.70
N HIS A 249 -19.64 12.70 14.79
CA HIS A 249 -20.58 12.08 13.87
C HIS A 249 -20.24 12.45 12.43
N VAL A 250 -20.50 11.51 11.52
CA VAL A 250 -20.43 11.73 10.07
C VAL A 250 -21.39 12.88 9.70
N ALA A 251 -20.93 13.80 8.86
CA ALA A 251 -21.76 14.94 8.45
C ALA A 251 -22.99 14.47 7.66
N PRO A 252 -24.15 15.17 7.79
CA PRO A 252 -25.35 14.83 7.03
C PRO A 252 -25.08 14.75 5.52
N GLY A 253 -25.63 13.72 4.87
CA GLY A 253 -25.49 13.52 3.42
C GLY A 253 -24.20 12.81 2.99
N ILE A 254 -23.31 12.45 3.92
CA ILE A 254 -22.12 11.64 3.64
C ILE A 254 -22.41 10.19 4.00
N ARG A 255 -22.12 9.27 3.08
CA ARG A 255 -22.09 7.83 3.36
C ARG A 255 -20.71 7.45 3.85
N ALA A 256 -20.59 6.88 5.05
CA ALA A 256 -19.32 6.47 5.62
C ALA A 256 -19.28 4.95 5.80
N LEU A 257 -18.22 4.31 5.30
CA LEU A 257 -18.05 2.87 5.26
C LEU A 257 -16.76 2.48 5.97
N ALA A 258 -16.83 1.40 6.78
CA ALA A 258 -15.65 0.81 7.42
C ALA A 258 -15.59 -0.70 7.11
N VAL A 259 -14.49 -1.13 6.49
CA VAL A 259 -14.29 -2.50 5.99
C VAL A 259 -12.98 -3.06 6.53
N PRO A 260 -13.00 -3.95 7.55
CA PRO A 260 -11.79 -4.61 8.04
C PRO A 260 -11.11 -5.45 6.95
N GLY A 261 -9.79 -5.44 6.92
CA GLY A 261 -8.99 -6.19 5.93
C GLY A 261 -9.02 -7.71 6.14
N SER A 262 -9.46 -8.19 7.30
CA SER A 262 -9.59 -9.61 7.62
C SER A 262 -10.63 -9.85 8.71
N GLN A 263 -11.16 -11.08 8.78
CA GLN A 263 -12.05 -11.48 9.86
C GLN A 263 -11.36 -11.42 11.26
N MET A 264 -10.05 -11.63 11.31
CA MET A 264 -9.27 -11.49 12.54
C MET A 264 -9.25 -10.04 13.01
N THR A 265 -8.99 -9.10 12.10
CA THR A 265 -9.05 -7.66 12.40
C THR A 265 -10.46 -7.23 12.81
N ALA A 266 -11.49 -7.72 12.12
CA ALA A 266 -12.88 -7.43 12.49
C ALA A 266 -13.20 -7.87 13.92
N ARG A 267 -12.83 -9.11 14.29
CA ARG A 267 -13.00 -9.64 15.66
C ARG A 267 -12.25 -8.77 16.68
N GLN A 268 -10.99 -8.43 16.39
CA GLN A 268 -10.20 -7.62 17.30
C GLN A 268 -10.79 -6.20 17.48
N CYS A 269 -11.35 -5.60 16.42
CA CYS A 269 -12.07 -4.34 16.53
C CYS A 269 -13.32 -4.44 17.41
N GLU A 270 -14.05 -5.57 17.35
CA GLU A 270 -15.20 -5.80 18.23
C GLU A 270 -14.75 -5.98 19.69
N GLU A 271 -13.72 -6.78 19.93
CA GLU A 271 -13.17 -7.04 21.27
C GLU A 271 -12.62 -5.76 21.93
N GLU A 272 -12.05 -4.87 21.18
CA GLU A 272 -11.50 -3.58 21.66
C GLU A 272 -12.55 -2.45 21.69
N GLY A 273 -13.80 -2.70 21.30
CA GLY A 273 -14.87 -1.70 21.23
C GLY A 273 -14.68 -0.65 20.13
N ILE A 274 -13.75 -0.88 19.22
CA ILE A 274 -13.47 0.01 18.08
C ILE A 274 -14.65 0.02 17.10
N ALA A 275 -15.23 -1.14 16.81
CA ALA A 275 -16.37 -1.26 15.92
C ALA A 275 -17.57 -0.43 16.41
N ASP A 276 -17.79 -0.35 17.71
CA ASP A 276 -18.86 0.47 18.29
C ASP A 276 -18.59 1.96 18.13
N ILE A 277 -17.34 2.41 18.28
CA ILE A 277 -16.95 3.81 18.01
C ILE A 277 -17.30 4.19 16.57
N PHE A 278 -17.03 3.32 15.59
CA PHE A 278 -17.38 3.56 14.18
C PHE A 278 -18.90 3.60 13.97
N ARG A 279 -19.65 2.67 14.55
CA ARG A 279 -21.14 2.65 14.47
C ARG A 279 -21.73 3.89 15.10
N GLU A 280 -21.29 4.28 16.29
CA GLU A 280 -21.72 5.50 16.99
C GLU A 280 -21.42 6.77 16.18
N ALA A 281 -20.27 6.78 15.48
CA ALA A 281 -19.92 7.88 14.58
C ALA A 281 -20.75 7.92 13.28
N GLY A 282 -21.57 6.88 13.02
CA GLY A 282 -22.42 6.81 11.82
C GLY A 282 -21.79 6.12 10.62
N PHE A 283 -20.75 5.31 10.83
CA PHE A 283 -20.18 4.46 9.78
C PHE A 283 -20.99 3.17 9.62
N GLU A 284 -21.19 2.75 8.38
CA GLU A 284 -21.64 1.40 8.06
C GLU A 284 -20.46 0.42 8.29
N TRP A 285 -20.55 -0.39 9.34
CA TRP A 285 -19.57 -1.44 9.62
C TRP A 285 -19.86 -2.64 8.74
N ARG A 286 -18.97 -2.92 7.79
CA ARG A 286 -19.13 -3.96 6.78
C ARG A 286 -18.35 -5.23 7.12
N LEU A 287 -18.67 -6.33 6.43
CA LEU A 287 -17.88 -7.56 6.51
C LEU A 287 -16.46 -7.35 6.00
N ALA A 288 -15.53 -8.10 6.57
CA ALA A 288 -14.13 -8.06 6.17
C ALA A 288 -13.96 -8.49 4.72
N GLY A 289 -13.19 -7.71 3.94
CA GLY A 289 -12.95 -7.99 2.53
C GLY A 289 -12.03 -6.97 1.86
N CYS A 290 -11.71 -7.23 0.60
CA CYS A 290 -10.85 -6.36 -0.19
C CYS A 290 -11.57 -5.07 -0.62
N SER A 291 -12.88 -5.14 -0.90
CA SER A 291 -13.70 -4.02 -1.40
C SER A 291 -13.17 -3.36 -2.68
N CYS A 292 -12.31 -4.03 -3.43
CA CYS A 292 -11.79 -3.53 -4.72
C CYS A 292 -12.89 -3.27 -5.75
N LEU A 293 -14.07 -3.90 -5.58
CA LEU A 293 -15.21 -3.82 -6.46
C LEU A 293 -16.39 -3.10 -5.77
N LEU A 294 -16.12 -1.99 -5.13
CA LEU A 294 -17.12 -1.25 -4.34
C LEU A 294 -18.40 -0.92 -5.14
N TYR A 295 -18.27 -0.68 -6.43
CA TYR A 295 -19.40 -0.40 -7.32
C TYR A 295 -20.26 -1.62 -7.65
N THR A 296 -19.72 -2.84 -7.46
CA THR A 296 -20.47 -4.08 -7.70
C THR A 296 -21.10 -4.66 -6.45
N SER A 297 -20.74 -4.17 -5.26
CA SER A 297 -21.36 -4.61 -4.01
C SER A 297 -22.79 -4.15 -3.85
N ASP A 298 -23.20 -3.06 -4.50
CA ASP A 298 -24.58 -2.59 -4.52
C ASP A 298 -25.48 -3.41 -5.47
N ALA A 299 -24.88 -4.26 -6.31
CA ALA A 299 -25.61 -5.15 -7.22
C ALA A 299 -25.83 -6.57 -6.65
N ALA A 300 -25.32 -6.84 -5.46
CA ALA A 300 -25.38 -8.15 -4.80
C ALA A 300 -26.31 -8.20 -3.58
N ASP A 301 -27.03 -7.09 -3.26
CA ASP A 301 -28.07 -7.01 -2.22
C ASP A 301 -29.47 -7.25 -2.82
#